data_52b73cfb90ae35ab0e0ccd727b239470
#
_entry.id   52b73cfb90ae35ab0e0ccd727b239470
#
_cell.length_a   1.000
_cell.length_b   1.000
_cell.length_c   1.000
_cell.angle_alpha   90.00
_cell.angle_beta   90.00
_cell.angle_gamma   90.00
#
_symmetry.space_group_name_H-M   'P 1'
#
loop_
_entity.id
_entity.type
_entity.pdbx_description
1 polymer ?
#
loop_
_entity_poly.entity_id
_entity_poly.type
_entity_poly.pdbx_seq_one_letter_code
_entity_poly.pdbx_strand_id
1 'polypeptide(L)'
;VQMVLAGKINKGLVAQLDNLGGRAMGICGMDGGLIQAEMLDERLGYVGRIKEVHPQPLFDLLEKGYIPVVSSIGCDASGHVYNINADTAAAAVAASLHAESLISMTDIPGILLDPSDPSTLIRKVDLVQAQRLVDDGIITGGMIPKVACCMDAIKAGVKKVFVIDGRIPHAILVETLTDEGIGTMFVKEDVS
;
A
#
# COMPACT_ATOMS: atom_id res chain seq x y z
N VAL A 1 -7.84 9.41 -15.61
CA VAL A 1 -7.42 8.82 -14.32
C VAL A 1 -7.44 9.88 -13.23
N GLN A 2 -6.73 11.02 -13.38
CA GLN A 2 -6.60 12.07 -12.35
C GLN A 2 -7.95 12.54 -11.78
N MET A 3 -8.91 12.95 -12.64
CA MET A 3 -10.24 13.40 -12.18
C MET A 3 -11.00 12.31 -11.38
N VAL A 4 -10.82 11.05 -11.73
CA VAL A 4 -11.47 9.94 -11.03
C VAL A 4 -10.81 9.67 -9.68
N LEU A 5 -9.49 9.48 -9.68
CA LEU A 5 -8.77 9.11 -8.45
C LEU A 5 -8.66 10.28 -7.47
N ALA A 6 -8.13 11.43 -7.90
CA ALA A 6 -7.92 12.58 -7.02
C ALA A 6 -9.19 13.41 -6.78
N GLY A 7 -10.14 13.41 -7.73
CA GLY A 7 -11.41 14.12 -7.63
C GLY A 7 -12.49 13.28 -6.98
N LYS A 8 -13.04 12.31 -7.70
CA LYS A 8 -14.24 11.58 -7.28
C LYS A 8 -13.96 10.63 -6.11
N ILE A 9 -13.00 9.71 -6.26
CA ILE A 9 -12.76 8.64 -5.27
C ILE A 9 -12.15 9.21 -4.00
N ASN A 10 -11.09 10.00 -4.12
CA ASN A 10 -10.42 10.63 -2.98
C ASN A 10 -11.41 11.45 -2.13
N LYS A 11 -12.17 12.35 -2.75
CA LYS A 11 -13.12 13.21 -2.03
C LYS A 11 -14.32 12.44 -1.49
N GLY A 12 -14.71 11.34 -2.14
CA GLY A 12 -15.73 10.42 -1.61
C GLY A 12 -15.27 9.73 -0.31
N LEU A 13 -14.02 9.28 -0.26
CA LEU A 13 -13.43 8.69 0.95
C LEU A 13 -13.30 9.72 2.09
N VAL A 14 -12.82 10.92 1.76
CA VAL A 14 -12.75 12.03 2.74
C VAL A 14 -14.11 12.29 3.36
N ALA A 15 -15.16 12.44 2.53
CA ALA A 15 -16.51 12.70 3.02
C ALA A 15 -17.04 11.56 3.93
N GLN A 16 -16.71 10.30 3.60
CA GLN A 16 -17.11 9.18 4.44
C GLN A 16 -16.38 9.18 5.79
N LEU A 17 -15.08 9.45 5.81
CA LEU A 17 -14.31 9.54 7.05
C LEU A 17 -14.79 10.70 7.94
N ASP A 18 -15.05 11.85 7.34
CA ASP A 18 -15.57 13.02 8.08
C ASP A 18 -16.96 12.75 8.67
N ASN A 19 -17.85 12.08 7.93
CA ASN A 19 -19.16 11.68 8.42
C ASN A 19 -19.09 10.68 9.59
N LEU A 20 -18.01 9.95 9.72
CA LEU A 20 -17.72 9.05 10.86
C LEU A 20 -17.00 9.75 12.01
N GLY A 21 -16.82 11.07 11.94
CA GLY A 21 -16.15 11.87 12.98
C GLY A 21 -14.62 11.95 12.81
N GLY A 22 -14.07 11.47 11.70
CA GLY A 22 -12.66 11.66 11.35
C GLY A 22 -12.40 13.09 10.88
N ARG A 23 -11.13 13.51 10.93
CA ARG A 23 -10.66 14.76 10.33
C ARG A 23 -9.81 14.39 9.11
N ALA A 24 -10.45 14.13 7.98
CA ALA A 24 -9.75 13.66 6.78
C ALA A 24 -9.37 14.80 5.83
N MET A 25 -8.24 14.68 5.19
CA MET A 25 -7.81 15.60 4.13
C MET A 25 -7.33 14.82 2.91
N GLY A 26 -7.99 15.07 1.77
CA GLY A 26 -7.68 14.42 0.51
C GLY A 26 -6.64 15.19 -0.28
N ILE A 27 -5.54 14.53 -0.58
CA ILE A 27 -4.44 15.00 -1.41
C ILE A 27 -4.08 13.94 -2.46
N CYS A 28 -3.25 14.32 -3.41
CA CYS A 28 -2.61 13.37 -4.34
C CYS A 28 -1.10 13.60 -4.35
N GLY A 29 -0.36 12.72 -4.99
CA GLY A 29 1.10 12.82 -5.00
C GLY A 29 1.66 14.08 -5.68
N MET A 30 0.85 14.84 -6.41
CA MET A 30 1.25 16.12 -6.98
C MET A 30 1.27 17.24 -5.95
N ASP A 31 0.41 17.16 -4.90
CA ASP A 31 0.22 18.21 -3.92
C ASP A 31 1.49 18.34 -3.06
N GLY A 32 2.05 19.55 -3.02
CA GLY A 32 3.31 19.81 -2.33
C GLY A 32 4.52 19.03 -2.88
N GLY A 33 4.40 18.46 -4.08
CA GLY A 33 5.46 17.63 -4.67
C GLY A 33 5.66 16.29 -3.96
N LEU A 34 4.63 15.78 -3.30
CA LEU A 34 4.67 14.57 -2.46
C LEU A 34 5.27 13.36 -3.19
N ILE A 35 4.87 13.11 -4.44
CA ILE A 35 5.39 11.98 -5.24
C ILE A 35 5.97 12.51 -6.54
N GLN A 36 7.30 12.52 -6.62
CA GLN A 36 8.02 12.76 -7.86
C GLN A 36 8.05 11.47 -8.67
N ALA A 37 7.63 11.54 -9.92
CA ALA A 37 7.52 10.40 -10.81
C ALA A 37 8.18 10.69 -12.16
N GLU A 38 8.45 9.64 -12.91
CA GLU A 38 8.84 9.71 -14.30
C GLU A 38 8.10 8.63 -15.09
N MET A 39 8.09 8.74 -16.40
CA MET A 39 7.47 7.75 -17.28
C MET A 39 8.08 6.37 -17.04
N LEU A 40 7.24 5.36 -16.84
CA LEU A 40 7.69 3.98 -16.63
C LEU A 40 8.15 3.34 -17.95
N ASP A 41 7.34 3.48 -19.01
CA ASP A 41 7.56 2.91 -20.34
C ASP A 41 6.71 3.70 -21.36
N GLU A 42 7.31 4.12 -22.47
CA GLU A 42 6.61 4.90 -23.52
C GLU A 42 5.36 4.18 -24.08
N ARG A 43 5.40 2.84 -24.13
CA ARG A 43 4.29 2.01 -24.60
C ARG A 43 3.07 2.04 -23.67
N LEU A 44 3.29 2.38 -22.40
CA LEU A 44 2.24 2.48 -21.37
C LEU A 44 1.69 3.91 -21.25
N GLY A 45 2.28 4.87 -21.97
CA GLY A 45 1.90 6.27 -21.91
C GLY A 45 2.14 6.87 -20.51
N TYR A 46 1.13 7.55 -19.96
CA TYR A 46 1.25 8.26 -18.69
C TYR A 46 1.14 7.33 -17.46
N VAL A 47 1.80 6.19 -17.50
CA VAL A 47 2.05 5.32 -16.35
C VAL A 47 3.44 5.67 -15.79
N GLY A 48 3.51 5.93 -14.49
CA GLY A 48 4.73 6.42 -13.83
C GLY A 48 5.38 5.39 -12.92
N ARG A 49 6.70 5.51 -12.77
CA ARG A 49 7.46 4.97 -11.65
C ARG A 49 7.85 6.10 -10.71
N ILE A 50 7.89 5.80 -9.44
CA ILE A 50 8.28 6.75 -8.39
C ILE A 50 9.80 6.95 -8.45
N LYS A 51 10.23 8.22 -8.46
CA LYS A 51 11.63 8.60 -8.28
C LYS A 51 11.93 8.89 -6.82
N GLU A 52 11.05 9.68 -6.20
CA GLU A 52 11.24 10.17 -4.84
C GLU A 52 9.89 10.48 -4.21
N VAL A 53 9.81 10.32 -2.89
CA VAL A 53 8.67 10.76 -2.07
C VAL A 53 9.15 11.82 -1.10
N HIS A 54 8.50 12.97 -1.09
CA HIS A 54 8.75 14.07 -0.14
C HIS A 54 7.66 14.08 0.92
N PRO A 55 7.86 13.43 2.08
CA PRO A 55 6.77 13.17 3.04
C PRO A 55 6.32 14.38 3.84
N GLN A 56 6.96 15.55 3.71
CA GLN A 56 6.66 16.72 4.53
C GLN A 56 5.16 17.13 4.52
N PRO A 57 4.44 17.13 3.38
CA PRO A 57 3.01 17.43 3.39
C PRO A 57 2.19 16.47 4.26
N LEU A 58 2.62 15.20 4.35
CA LEU A 58 1.96 14.20 5.18
C LEU A 58 2.26 14.44 6.67
N PHE A 59 3.51 14.72 7.03
CA PHE A 59 3.85 15.07 8.41
C PHE A 59 3.08 16.29 8.89
N ASP A 60 2.99 17.34 8.07
CA ASP A 60 2.27 18.57 8.42
C ASP A 60 0.78 18.31 8.68
N LEU A 61 0.16 17.40 7.93
CA LEU A 61 -1.23 17.00 8.12
C LEU A 61 -1.40 16.14 9.39
N LEU A 62 -0.53 15.16 9.57
CA LEU A 62 -0.57 14.24 10.72
C LEU A 62 -0.36 14.98 12.04
N GLU A 63 0.60 15.92 12.11
CA GLU A 63 0.85 16.76 13.28
C GLU A 63 -0.36 17.59 13.68
N LYS A 64 -1.19 18.01 12.71
CA LYS A 64 -2.43 18.73 12.96
C LYS A 64 -3.63 17.81 13.24
N GLY A 65 -3.41 16.50 13.33
CA GLY A 65 -4.44 15.50 13.63
C GLY A 65 -5.38 15.22 12.46
N TYR A 66 -4.97 15.47 11.21
CA TYR A 66 -5.70 15.04 10.04
C TYR A 66 -5.36 13.60 9.66
N ILE A 67 -6.30 12.94 8.98
CA ILE A 67 -6.11 11.66 8.31
C ILE A 67 -5.85 11.95 6.83
N PRO A 68 -4.60 11.84 6.33
CA PRO A 68 -4.32 12.07 4.93
C PRO A 68 -4.90 10.94 4.06
N VAL A 69 -5.68 11.28 3.06
CA VAL A 69 -6.18 10.36 2.04
C VAL A 69 -5.44 10.65 0.74
N VAL A 70 -4.52 9.78 0.35
CA VAL A 70 -3.59 10.02 -0.76
C VAL A 70 -4.00 9.25 -2.00
N SER A 71 -4.15 9.94 -3.14
CA SER A 71 -4.30 9.28 -4.44
C SER A 71 -2.95 9.01 -5.09
N SER A 72 -2.78 7.84 -5.71
CA SER A 72 -1.56 7.35 -6.34
C SER A 72 -1.27 8.01 -7.70
N ILE A 73 -1.17 9.34 -7.70
CA ILE A 73 -0.85 10.18 -8.87
C ILE A 73 0.39 10.97 -8.52
N GLY A 74 1.41 10.93 -9.37
CA GLY A 74 2.61 11.74 -9.23
C GLY A 74 2.84 12.64 -10.43
N CYS A 75 3.85 13.48 -10.37
CA CYS A 75 4.26 14.33 -11.51
C CYS A 75 5.78 14.40 -11.62
N ASP A 76 6.25 14.78 -12.83
CA ASP A 76 7.64 15.16 -13.04
C ASP A 76 7.85 16.67 -12.88
N ALA A 77 9.10 17.09 -13.00
CA ALA A 77 9.50 18.50 -12.89
C ALA A 77 8.92 19.38 -14.03
N SER A 78 8.47 18.77 -15.12
CA SER A 78 7.82 19.44 -16.27
C SER A 78 6.31 19.56 -16.10
N GLY A 79 5.75 18.99 -15.03
CA GLY A 79 4.30 19.00 -14.75
C GLY A 79 3.52 17.90 -15.48
N HIS A 80 4.18 16.92 -16.10
CA HIS A 80 3.46 15.76 -16.62
C HIS A 80 2.95 14.89 -15.48
N VAL A 81 1.71 14.45 -15.61
CA VAL A 81 0.98 13.71 -14.58
C VAL A 81 1.00 12.22 -14.90
N TYR A 82 1.39 11.40 -13.95
CA TYR A 82 1.48 9.97 -14.11
C TYR A 82 0.56 9.22 -13.15
N ASN A 83 -0.08 8.18 -13.68
CA ASN A 83 -0.79 7.19 -12.88
C ASN A 83 0.24 6.19 -12.31
N ILE A 84 0.23 6.00 -11.01
CA ILE A 84 1.16 5.12 -10.31
C ILE A 84 0.37 3.93 -9.75
N ASN A 85 0.96 2.74 -9.80
CA ASN A 85 0.37 1.57 -9.15
C ASN A 85 0.16 1.85 -7.65
N ALA A 86 -1.03 1.55 -7.13
CA ALA A 86 -1.41 1.91 -5.76
C ALA A 86 -0.58 1.19 -4.69
N ASP A 87 -0.26 -0.10 -4.89
CA ASP A 87 0.58 -0.86 -3.95
C ASP A 87 2.01 -0.28 -3.92
N THR A 88 2.56 0.07 -5.08
CA THR A 88 3.87 0.74 -5.19
C THR A 88 3.86 2.11 -4.51
N ALA A 89 2.81 2.90 -4.72
CA ALA A 89 2.69 4.21 -4.08
C ALA A 89 2.57 4.08 -2.55
N ALA A 90 1.74 3.16 -2.07
CA ALA A 90 1.56 2.90 -0.64
C ALA A 90 2.86 2.44 0.02
N ALA A 91 3.61 1.52 -0.61
CA ALA A 91 4.90 1.05 -0.12
C ALA A 91 5.93 2.18 -0.02
N ALA A 92 6.06 3.01 -1.06
CA ALA A 92 7.00 4.13 -1.08
C ALA A 92 6.65 5.21 -0.05
N VAL A 93 5.36 5.56 0.09
CA VAL A 93 4.89 6.51 1.10
C VAL A 93 5.12 5.96 2.51
N ALA A 94 4.78 4.70 2.78
CA ALA A 94 5.00 4.08 4.08
C ALA A 94 6.49 4.07 4.46
N ALA A 95 7.37 3.75 3.50
CA ALA A 95 8.82 3.78 3.71
C ALA A 95 9.32 5.20 4.02
N SER A 96 8.87 6.22 3.28
CA SER A 96 9.28 7.61 3.49
C SER A 96 8.81 8.20 4.82
N LEU A 97 7.69 7.71 5.34
CA LEU A 97 7.16 8.07 6.66
C LEU A 97 7.81 7.26 7.81
N HIS A 98 8.69 6.31 7.52
CA HIS A 98 9.17 5.32 8.49
C HIS A 98 8.03 4.64 9.23
N ALA A 99 6.99 4.28 8.50
CA ALA A 99 5.78 3.71 9.07
C ALA A 99 6.09 2.39 9.81
N GLU A 100 5.46 2.22 10.96
CA GLU A 100 5.58 0.98 11.72
C GLU A 100 4.91 -0.19 11.00
N SER A 101 3.76 0.09 10.35
CA SER A 101 2.97 -0.90 9.66
C SER A 101 2.38 -0.36 8.36
N LEU A 102 2.34 -1.21 7.33
CA LEU A 102 1.58 -1.00 6.10
C LEU A 102 0.53 -2.09 5.99
N ILE A 103 -0.74 -1.72 5.78
CA ILE A 103 -1.83 -2.66 5.59
C ILE A 103 -2.31 -2.57 4.15
N SER A 104 -2.06 -3.61 3.35
CA SER A 104 -2.56 -3.75 1.99
C SER A 104 -3.89 -4.50 2.02
N MET A 105 -4.98 -3.77 1.79
CA MET A 105 -6.32 -4.36 1.69
C MET A 105 -6.55 -4.85 0.26
N THR A 106 -6.99 -6.10 0.11
CA THR A 106 -7.19 -6.78 -1.17
C THR A 106 -8.50 -7.58 -1.16
N ASP A 107 -8.76 -8.31 -2.21
CA ASP A 107 -9.91 -9.21 -2.35
C ASP A 107 -9.56 -10.69 -2.13
N ILE A 108 -8.39 -10.95 -1.53
CA ILE A 108 -7.92 -12.28 -1.16
C ILE A 108 -7.53 -12.32 0.32
N PRO A 109 -7.61 -13.49 0.99
CA PRO A 109 -7.33 -13.59 2.42
C PRO A 109 -5.86 -13.37 2.80
N GLY A 110 -4.93 -13.48 1.86
CA GLY A 110 -3.49 -13.45 2.06
C GLY A 110 -2.81 -14.49 1.18
N ILE A 111 -1.68 -15.01 1.61
CA ILE A 111 -0.95 -16.08 0.92
C ILE A 111 -1.47 -17.43 1.41
N LEU A 112 -2.00 -18.25 0.51
CA LEU A 112 -2.44 -19.62 0.77
C LEU A 112 -1.42 -20.57 0.16
N LEU A 113 -1.08 -21.68 0.86
CA LEU A 113 -0.31 -22.78 0.27
C LEU A 113 -1.12 -23.52 -0.79
N ASP A 114 -2.40 -23.70 -0.54
CA ASP A 114 -3.38 -24.22 -1.50
C ASP A 114 -4.51 -23.19 -1.67
N PRO A 115 -4.64 -22.57 -2.85
CA PRO A 115 -5.69 -21.57 -3.10
C PRO A 115 -7.14 -22.08 -2.90
N SER A 116 -7.34 -23.39 -2.92
CA SER A 116 -8.65 -24.02 -2.71
C SER A 116 -8.98 -24.29 -1.23
N ASP A 117 -7.99 -24.20 -0.34
CA ASP A 117 -8.12 -24.46 1.10
C ASP A 117 -7.75 -23.24 1.95
N PRO A 118 -8.74 -22.50 2.47
CA PRO A 118 -8.49 -21.34 3.35
C PRO A 118 -7.72 -21.67 4.65
N SER A 119 -7.72 -22.94 5.08
CA SER A 119 -6.98 -23.34 6.27
C SER A 119 -5.46 -23.33 6.09
N THR A 120 -5.00 -23.24 4.83
CA THR A 120 -3.58 -23.17 4.46
C THR A 120 -3.01 -21.76 4.45
N LEU A 121 -3.71 -20.80 5.05
CA LEU A 121 -3.27 -19.40 5.13
C LEU A 121 -1.95 -19.29 5.92
N ILE A 122 -0.94 -18.72 5.25
CA ILE A 122 0.34 -18.40 5.86
C ILE A 122 0.18 -17.11 6.67
N ARG A 123 0.20 -17.19 7.99
CA ARG A 123 -0.01 -16.05 8.89
C ARG A 123 1.18 -15.10 8.93
N LYS A 124 2.39 -15.61 8.79
CA LYS A 124 3.62 -14.84 8.88
C LYS A 124 4.64 -15.37 7.89
N VAL A 125 5.35 -14.48 7.23
CA VAL A 125 6.38 -14.80 6.25
C VAL A 125 7.51 -13.78 6.31
N ASP A 126 8.75 -14.26 6.30
CA ASP A 126 9.91 -13.40 6.11
C ASP A 126 10.25 -13.22 4.61
N LEU A 127 11.26 -12.37 4.33
CA LEU A 127 11.65 -12.06 2.96
C LEU A 127 12.18 -13.28 2.20
N VAL A 128 12.86 -14.20 2.89
CA VAL A 128 13.44 -15.41 2.27
C VAL A 128 12.34 -16.41 1.95
N GLN A 129 11.42 -16.62 2.89
CA GLN A 129 10.26 -17.49 2.71
C GLN A 129 9.35 -16.95 1.60
N ALA A 130 9.07 -15.63 1.58
CA ALA A 130 8.25 -15.01 0.54
C ALA A 130 8.86 -15.21 -0.86
N GLN A 131 10.18 -15.05 -1.00
CA GLN A 131 10.85 -15.29 -2.28
C GLN A 131 10.76 -16.76 -2.69
N ARG A 132 10.96 -17.71 -1.77
CA ARG A 132 10.80 -19.14 -2.05
C ARG A 132 9.39 -19.49 -2.53
N LEU A 133 8.36 -18.94 -1.90
CA LEU A 133 6.97 -19.17 -2.32
C LEU A 133 6.68 -18.66 -3.74
N VAL A 134 7.38 -17.61 -4.19
CA VAL A 134 7.33 -17.14 -5.58
C VAL A 134 8.07 -18.10 -6.49
N ASP A 135 9.29 -18.50 -6.13
CA ASP A 135 10.16 -19.37 -6.94
C ASP A 135 9.56 -20.79 -7.11
N ASP A 136 8.89 -21.30 -6.08
CA ASP A 136 8.18 -22.59 -6.05
C ASP A 136 6.81 -22.53 -6.77
N GLY A 137 6.39 -21.36 -7.27
CA GLY A 137 5.14 -21.19 -8.01
C GLY A 137 3.87 -21.29 -7.15
N ILE A 138 3.97 -21.16 -5.83
CA ILE A 138 2.84 -21.07 -4.91
C ILE A 138 2.18 -19.70 -5.05
N ILE A 139 3.00 -18.65 -5.10
CA ILE A 139 2.54 -17.29 -5.40
C ILE A 139 2.57 -17.09 -6.91
N THR A 140 1.40 -16.83 -7.51
CA THR A 140 1.24 -16.73 -8.97
C THR A 140 0.45 -15.49 -9.39
N GLY A 141 0.45 -15.18 -10.68
CA GLY A 141 -0.41 -14.18 -11.30
C GLY A 141 -0.27 -12.78 -10.69
N GLY A 142 -1.40 -12.15 -10.42
CA GLY A 142 -1.48 -10.79 -9.85
C GLY A 142 -0.94 -10.67 -8.43
N MET A 143 -0.70 -11.80 -7.73
CA MET A 143 -0.14 -11.78 -6.39
C MET A 143 1.36 -11.52 -6.38
N ILE A 144 2.10 -11.92 -7.44
CA ILE A 144 3.55 -11.70 -7.56
C ILE A 144 3.93 -10.22 -7.39
N PRO A 145 3.37 -9.26 -8.16
CA PRO A 145 3.72 -7.86 -7.98
C PRO A 145 3.31 -7.29 -6.62
N LYS A 146 2.23 -7.79 -6.03
CA LYS A 146 1.80 -7.38 -4.68
C LYS A 146 2.80 -7.83 -3.62
N VAL A 147 3.23 -9.08 -3.66
CA VAL A 147 4.25 -9.62 -2.75
C VAL A 147 5.58 -8.89 -2.94
N ALA A 148 5.97 -8.59 -4.18
CA ALA A 148 7.15 -7.78 -4.45
C ALA A 148 7.07 -6.39 -3.78
N CYS A 149 5.93 -5.69 -3.90
CA CYS A 149 5.72 -4.41 -3.21
C CYS A 149 5.81 -4.55 -1.68
N CYS A 150 5.26 -5.63 -1.09
CA CYS A 150 5.36 -5.89 0.35
C CYS A 150 6.83 -6.11 0.77
N MET A 151 7.57 -6.91 0.03
CA MET A 151 9.00 -7.17 0.28
C MET A 151 9.83 -5.88 0.15
N ASP A 152 9.55 -5.06 -0.86
CA ASP A 152 10.25 -3.78 -1.07
C ASP A 152 9.96 -2.78 0.05
N ALA A 153 8.73 -2.71 0.56
CA ALA A 153 8.39 -1.91 1.72
C ALA A 153 9.17 -2.33 2.98
N ILE A 154 9.28 -3.64 3.25
CA ILE A 154 10.08 -4.18 4.36
C ILE A 154 11.57 -3.84 4.18
N LYS A 155 12.13 -4.05 2.96
CA LYS A 155 13.53 -3.71 2.66
C LYS A 155 13.81 -2.21 2.84
N ALA A 156 12.81 -1.37 2.53
CA ALA A 156 12.89 0.09 2.69
C ALA A 156 12.67 0.57 4.14
N GLY A 157 12.44 -0.33 5.11
CA GLY A 157 12.42 -0.01 6.54
C GLY A 157 11.06 -0.01 7.22
N VAL A 158 9.97 -0.33 6.52
CA VAL A 158 8.68 -0.61 7.16
C VAL A 158 8.82 -1.88 8.01
N LYS A 159 8.39 -1.85 9.29
CA LYS A 159 8.64 -2.98 10.20
C LYS A 159 7.76 -4.18 9.89
N LYS A 160 6.50 -3.96 9.52
CA LYS A 160 5.51 -4.99 9.22
C LYS A 160 4.66 -4.58 8.03
N VAL A 161 4.37 -5.50 7.13
CA VAL A 161 3.41 -5.31 6.06
C VAL A 161 2.37 -6.40 6.13
N PHE A 162 1.09 -6.02 6.15
CA PHE A 162 -0.02 -6.97 6.21
C PHE A 162 -0.75 -6.99 4.87
N VAL A 163 -1.11 -8.17 4.41
CA VAL A 163 -2.03 -8.39 3.29
C VAL A 163 -3.28 -9.02 3.85
N ILE A 164 -4.40 -8.31 3.77
CA ILE A 164 -5.69 -8.73 4.36
C ILE A 164 -6.83 -8.63 3.36
N ASP A 165 -7.88 -9.43 3.57
CA ASP A 165 -9.12 -9.32 2.80
C ASP A 165 -9.95 -8.13 3.28
N GLY A 166 -9.98 -7.06 2.48
CA GLY A 166 -10.74 -5.84 2.78
C GLY A 166 -12.26 -6.00 2.71
N ARG A 167 -12.78 -7.14 2.27
CA ARG A 167 -14.22 -7.44 2.26
C ARG A 167 -14.72 -7.92 3.62
N ILE A 168 -13.82 -8.34 4.51
CA ILE A 168 -14.16 -8.76 5.87
C ILE A 168 -14.49 -7.51 6.68
N PRO A 169 -15.67 -7.43 7.33
CA PRO A 169 -16.00 -6.32 8.22
C PRO A 169 -14.96 -6.19 9.35
N HIS A 170 -14.52 -4.96 9.59
CA HIS A 170 -13.53 -4.65 10.64
C HIS A 170 -12.18 -5.33 10.48
N ALA A 171 -11.81 -5.74 9.26
CA ALA A 171 -10.57 -6.46 8.97
C ALA A 171 -9.32 -5.84 9.60
N ILE A 172 -9.18 -4.50 9.51
CA ILE A 172 -8.04 -3.78 10.10
C ILE A 172 -7.99 -3.96 11.61
N LEU A 173 -9.14 -3.87 12.30
CA LEU A 173 -9.19 -4.00 13.76
C LEU A 173 -8.87 -5.44 14.18
N VAL A 174 -9.42 -6.43 13.47
CA VAL A 174 -9.13 -7.84 13.75
C VAL A 174 -7.63 -8.12 13.58
N GLU A 175 -7.03 -7.68 12.47
CA GLU A 175 -5.61 -7.90 12.21
C GLU A 175 -4.69 -7.21 13.22
N THR A 176 -5.05 -5.99 13.67
CA THR A 176 -4.16 -5.19 14.50
C THR A 176 -4.36 -5.37 16.00
N LEU A 177 -5.54 -5.82 16.44
CA LEU A 177 -5.93 -5.88 17.84
C LEU A 177 -6.13 -7.31 18.38
N THR A 178 -6.00 -8.33 17.53
CA THR A 178 -6.10 -9.73 17.95
C THR A 178 -4.81 -10.50 17.67
N ASP A 179 -4.51 -11.51 18.47
CA ASP A 179 -3.32 -12.36 18.30
C ASP A 179 -3.43 -13.31 17.10
N GLU A 180 -4.65 -13.64 16.69
CA GLU A 180 -4.89 -14.60 15.60
C GLU A 180 -4.64 -14.00 14.22
N GLY A 181 -4.94 -12.69 14.04
CA GLY A 181 -4.92 -12.05 12.73
C GLY A 181 -5.86 -12.71 11.71
N ILE A 182 -5.99 -12.15 10.54
CA ILE A 182 -6.81 -12.72 9.44
C ILE A 182 -6.08 -12.78 8.11
N GLY A 183 -4.89 -12.21 8.03
CA GLY A 183 -4.11 -12.07 6.80
C GLY A 183 -2.73 -12.71 6.86
N THR A 184 -1.87 -12.25 5.98
CA THR A 184 -0.45 -12.59 5.95
C THR A 184 0.39 -11.39 6.34
N MET A 185 1.21 -11.53 7.37
CA MET A 185 2.17 -10.54 7.83
C MET A 185 3.56 -10.82 7.25
N PHE A 186 4.13 -9.83 6.58
CA PHE A 186 5.52 -9.83 6.14
C PHE A 186 6.40 -9.13 7.18
N VAL A 187 7.55 -9.73 7.45
CA VAL A 187 8.58 -9.19 8.36
C VAL A 187 9.97 -9.31 7.74
N LYS A 188 10.93 -8.58 8.27
CA LYS A 188 12.30 -8.60 7.77
C LYS A 188 12.98 -9.96 8.00
N GLU A 189 12.90 -10.45 9.21
CA GLU A 189 13.42 -11.75 9.65
C GLU A 189 12.45 -12.34 10.67
N ASP A 190 12.28 -13.65 10.64
CA ASP A 190 11.59 -14.34 11.71
C ASP A 190 12.60 -14.57 12.84
N VAL A 191 12.63 -13.65 13.81
CA VAL A 191 13.41 -13.86 15.03
C VAL A 191 12.62 -14.87 15.87
N SER A 192 12.94 -16.13 15.67
CA SER A 192 12.47 -17.27 16.48
C SER A 192 13.00 -17.21 17.91
#